data_0bb3536bfae98414a4112205eea03443
#
_entry.id   0bb3536bfae98414a4112205eea03443
#
_cell.length_a   1.000
_cell.length_b   1.000
_cell.length_c   1.000
_cell.angle_alpha   90.00
_cell.angle_beta   90.00
_cell.angle_gamma   90.00
#
_symmetry.space_group_name_H-M   'P 1'
#
loop_
_entity.id
_entity.type
_entity.pdbx_description
1 polymer ?
#
loop_
_entity_poly.entity_id
_entity_poly.type
_entity_poly.pdbx_seq_one_letter_code
_entity_poly.pdbx_strand_id
1 'polypeptide(L)'
;MEENKERKGLFLSGIIVGFAATLLVVGGIFIAFQIHNIVSLKDDVSAQVSYDEDSAVNAQTIKKLQLLEDTVKENFYLSEVTNEQLEDGMFRGLMDSLDDPYSEYYTAEELNALTEQTQGIYYGIGAYVSMDSETNLPKISGVIEGAPAAEVDLRANDIIYEVDGESTAGKTLTEAVSLIRGEEGTTVDLTIVRQGAGDYLHVTVERAKVESPTVKYEMLDDDMAYIQIVEFDDVTIDQFTDALATVKGSGMKGLILDLRGNPGGSLDAVVRIARKLLPEGLIVYTEDKAGKRTEYTCDGKTPLEVPLVVLVDMNSASASEILAGAIQDYGIGTLVGTTTFGKGIVQQIMPFTDGSAIKITISAYYTPNGRNIHGTGIEPDVECEFDGEAYYNSEDPVDNQLEKAKEVLKDLMQ
;
A
#
# COMPACT_ATOMS: atom_id res chain seq x y z
N MET A 1 -23.29 -16.47 47.39
CA MET A 1 -23.13 -16.47 45.90
C MET A 1 -23.25 -15.05 45.31
N GLU A 2 -24.01 -14.15 45.92
CA GLU A 2 -24.15 -12.74 45.48
C GLU A 2 -22.89 -11.89 45.73
N GLU A 3 -22.21 -12.05 46.87
CA GLU A 3 -21.04 -11.29 47.27
C GLU A 3 -19.81 -11.50 46.30
N ASN A 4 -19.74 -12.68 45.65
CA ASN A 4 -18.70 -13.01 44.66
C ASN A 4 -19.00 -12.42 43.28
N LYS A 5 -20.24 -12.08 42.99
CA LYS A 5 -20.66 -11.43 41.75
C LYS A 5 -20.37 -9.92 41.78
N GLU A 6 -20.64 -9.28 42.95
CA GLU A 6 -20.32 -7.85 43.13
C GLU A 6 -18.81 -7.59 43.13
N ARG A 7 -17.98 -8.44 43.77
CA ARG A 7 -16.52 -8.31 43.74
C ARG A 7 -15.94 -8.49 42.32
N LYS A 8 -16.51 -9.39 41.53
CA LYS A 8 -16.08 -9.55 40.10
C LYS A 8 -16.52 -8.36 39.25
N GLY A 9 -17.70 -7.78 39.51
CA GLY A 9 -18.15 -6.56 38.83
C GLY A 9 -17.27 -5.34 39.12
N LEU A 10 -16.92 -5.14 40.42
CA LEU A 10 -15.99 -4.08 40.84
C LEU A 10 -14.57 -4.26 40.30
N PHE A 11 -14.11 -5.49 40.19
CA PHE A 11 -12.78 -5.80 39.60
C PHE A 11 -12.75 -5.52 38.09
N LEU A 12 -13.81 -5.93 37.36
CA LEU A 12 -13.92 -5.66 35.93
C LEU A 12 -14.05 -4.16 35.61
N SER A 13 -14.86 -3.43 36.41
CA SER A 13 -14.96 -1.98 36.24
C SER A 13 -13.65 -1.25 36.60
N GLY A 14 -12.89 -1.74 37.57
CA GLY A 14 -11.56 -1.21 37.88
C GLY A 14 -10.55 -1.42 36.75
N ILE A 15 -10.60 -2.57 36.05
CA ILE A 15 -9.77 -2.85 34.86
C ILE A 15 -10.14 -1.91 33.71
N ILE A 16 -11.44 -1.74 33.44
CA ILE A 16 -11.92 -0.87 32.35
C ILE A 16 -11.56 0.59 32.61
N VAL A 17 -11.73 1.06 33.84
CA VAL A 17 -11.35 2.43 34.23
C VAL A 17 -9.82 2.61 34.21
N GLY A 18 -9.06 1.61 34.61
CA GLY A 18 -7.59 1.60 34.51
C GLY A 18 -7.10 1.65 33.06
N PHE A 19 -7.73 0.86 32.18
CA PHE A 19 -7.41 0.85 30.76
C PHE A 19 -7.77 2.18 30.05
N ALA A 20 -8.95 2.75 30.37
CA ALA A 20 -9.36 4.05 29.87
C ALA A 20 -8.45 5.19 30.40
N ALA A 21 -8.03 5.14 31.67
CA ALA A 21 -7.10 6.10 32.22
C ALA A 21 -5.69 5.98 31.59
N THR A 22 -5.24 4.77 31.30
CA THR A 22 -3.96 4.53 30.61
C THR A 22 -3.99 5.04 29.17
N LEU A 23 -5.08 4.81 28.44
CA LEU A 23 -5.29 5.36 27.09
C LEU A 23 -5.32 6.89 27.09
N LEU A 24 -5.97 7.52 28.07
CA LEU A 24 -5.98 8.97 28.21
C LEU A 24 -4.59 9.54 28.56
N VAL A 25 -3.79 8.84 29.36
CA VAL A 25 -2.44 9.27 29.70
C VAL A 25 -1.50 9.09 28.51
N VAL A 26 -1.57 7.97 27.80
CA VAL A 26 -0.75 7.71 26.60
C VAL A 26 -1.17 8.66 25.46
N GLY A 27 -2.47 8.85 25.24
CA GLY A 27 -2.97 9.84 24.29
C GLY A 27 -2.58 11.27 24.67
N GLY A 28 -2.65 11.62 25.94
CA GLY A 28 -2.22 12.93 26.47
C GLY A 28 -0.71 13.17 26.30
N ILE A 29 0.12 12.15 26.52
CA ILE A 29 1.58 12.22 26.30
C ILE A 29 1.89 12.36 24.81
N PHE A 30 1.19 11.62 23.96
CA PHE A 30 1.36 11.73 22.51
C PHE A 30 0.94 13.11 21.98
N ILE A 31 -0.22 13.62 22.42
CA ILE A 31 -0.69 14.97 22.10
C ILE A 31 0.27 16.04 22.67
N ALA A 32 0.77 15.88 23.90
CA ALA A 32 1.72 16.81 24.50
C ALA A 32 3.08 16.78 23.76
N PHE A 33 3.51 15.61 23.27
CA PHE A 33 4.70 15.48 22.45
C PHE A 33 4.53 16.14 21.08
N GLN A 34 3.38 15.95 20.45
CA GLN A 34 3.02 16.64 19.20
C GLN A 34 2.91 18.17 19.40
N ILE A 35 2.26 18.62 20.49
CA ILE A 35 2.15 20.05 20.82
C ILE A 35 3.53 20.65 21.14
N HIS A 36 4.41 19.90 21.85
CA HIS A 36 5.76 20.34 22.13
C HIS A 36 6.58 20.51 20.85
N ASN A 37 6.49 19.56 19.92
CA ASN A 37 7.14 19.69 18.61
C ASN A 37 6.56 20.85 17.79
N ILE A 38 5.23 21.08 17.83
CA ILE A 38 4.56 22.19 17.14
C ILE A 38 4.96 23.54 17.78
N VAL A 39 5.09 23.61 19.10
CA VAL A 39 5.49 24.85 19.80
C VAL A 39 6.96 25.16 19.56
N SER A 40 7.84 24.14 19.60
CA SER A 40 9.26 24.35 19.29
C SER A 40 9.48 24.82 17.83
N LEU A 41 8.70 24.29 16.88
CA LEU A 41 8.73 24.75 15.47
C LEU A 41 8.20 26.20 15.30
N LYS A 42 7.17 26.60 16.09
CA LYS A 42 6.65 28.00 16.04
C LYS A 42 7.60 29.00 16.67
N ASP A 43 8.29 28.61 17.72
CA ASP A 43 9.27 29.48 18.37
C ASP A 43 10.54 29.64 17.49
N ASP A 44 10.91 28.62 16.70
CA ASP A 44 12.04 28.69 15.77
C ASP A 44 11.74 29.56 14.53
N VAL A 45 10.48 29.64 14.07
CA VAL A 45 10.11 30.49 12.91
C VAL A 45 9.98 31.98 13.26
N SER A 46 9.81 32.33 14.55
CA SER A 46 9.78 33.74 15.00
C SER A 46 11.11 34.28 15.54
N ALA A 47 12.09 33.42 15.79
CA ALA A 47 13.46 33.82 16.04
C ALA A 47 14.10 34.30 14.74
N GLN A 48 14.80 35.44 14.75
CA GLN A 48 15.60 35.91 13.63
C GLN A 48 16.35 34.71 13.02
N VAL A 49 15.99 34.35 11.79
CA VAL A 49 16.66 33.26 11.09
C VAL A 49 18.12 33.68 10.93
N SER A 50 18.98 33.21 11.82
CA SER A 50 20.42 33.31 11.64
C SER A 50 20.78 32.25 10.60
N TYR A 51 20.95 32.72 9.38
CA TYR A 51 21.39 31.84 8.31
C TYR A 51 22.81 31.38 8.60
N ASP A 52 22.98 30.08 8.82
CA ASP A 52 24.30 29.45 8.84
C ASP A 52 24.89 29.55 7.43
N GLU A 53 26.09 30.12 7.30
CA GLU A 53 26.75 30.28 5.99
C GLU A 53 27.04 28.93 5.34
N ASP A 54 27.17 27.87 6.13
CA ASP A 54 27.38 26.47 5.66
C ASP A 54 26.06 25.78 5.26
N SER A 55 24.90 26.39 5.53
CA SER A 55 23.60 25.84 5.12
C SER A 55 23.32 26.11 3.63
N ALA A 56 22.70 25.13 2.95
CA ALA A 56 22.18 25.34 1.60
C ALA A 56 21.10 26.43 1.56
N VAL A 57 20.32 26.60 2.64
CA VAL A 57 19.31 27.64 2.80
C VAL A 57 19.94 28.83 3.55
N ASN A 58 20.58 29.72 2.81
CA ASN A 58 21.23 30.93 3.33
C ASN A 58 20.72 32.19 2.60
N ALA A 59 21.12 33.35 3.08
CA ALA A 59 20.64 34.64 2.53
C ALA A 59 20.92 34.83 1.01
N GLN A 60 22.02 34.23 0.53
CA GLN A 60 22.38 34.29 -0.89
C GLN A 60 21.48 33.37 -1.72
N THR A 61 21.22 32.17 -1.25
CA THR A 61 20.31 31.22 -1.90
C THR A 61 18.90 31.81 -1.99
N ILE A 62 18.39 32.39 -0.90
CA ILE A 62 17.06 33.02 -0.90
C ILE A 62 16.97 34.16 -1.92
N LYS A 63 17.97 35.05 -1.98
CA LYS A 63 17.99 36.10 -2.99
C LYS A 63 18.00 35.54 -4.42
N LYS A 64 18.71 34.45 -4.65
CA LYS A 64 18.73 33.78 -5.95
C LYS A 64 17.39 33.17 -6.29
N LEU A 65 16.71 32.50 -5.32
CA LEU A 65 15.38 31.95 -5.51
C LEU A 65 14.36 33.07 -5.85
N GLN A 66 14.39 34.21 -5.13
CA GLN A 66 13.52 35.35 -5.45
C GLN A 66 13.75 35.88 -6.87
N LEU A 67 15.02 36.04 -7.28
CA LEU A 67 15.34 36.44 -8.64
C LEU A 67 14.86 35.44 -9.70
N LEU A 68 14.96 34.14 -9.43
CA LEU A 68 14.45 33.07 -10.32
C LEU A 68 12.94 33.13 -10.42
N GLU A 69 12.24 33.30 -9.29
CA GLU A 69 10.79 33.44 -9.23
C GLU A 69 10.32 34.64 -10.06
N ASP A 70 10.88 35.80 -9.83
CA ASP A 70 10.56 37.04 -10.58
C ASP A 70 10.79 36.82 -12.07
N THR A 71 11.95 36.24 -12.44
CA THR A 71 12.32 35.99 -13.84
C THR A 71 11.35 35.04 -14.52
N VAL A 72 10.94 33.96 -13.84
CA VAL A 72 9.97 32.96 -14.37
C VAL A 72 8.62 33.62 -14.56
N LYS A 73 8.10 34.32 -13.54
CA LYS A 73 6.79 35.00 -13.61
C LYS A 73 6.74 36.08 -14.71
N GLU A 74 7.85 36.78 -14.94
CA GLU A 74 7.91 37.83 -15.96
C GLU A 74 8.05 37.28 -17.39
N ASN A 75 8.75 36.14 -17.58
CA ASN A 75 9.19 35.74 -18.92
C ASN A 75 8.62 34.40 -19.41
N PHE A 76 7.98 33.59 -18.55
CA PHE A 76 7.46 32.29 -18.98
C PHE A 76 6.21 32.47 -19.84
N TYR A 77 6.31 32.02 -21.10
CA TYR A 77 5.33 32.34 -22.14
C TYR A 77 4.14 31.38 -22.22
N LEU A 78 4.33 30.13 -21.82
CA LEU A 78 3.35 29.05 -22.13
C LEU A 78 2.08 29.12 -21.27
N SER A 79 2.21 29.55 -20.01
CA SER A 79 1.10 29.63 -19.04
C SER A 79 1.42 30.62 -17.92
N GLU A 80 0.41 31.04 -17.16
CA GLU A 80 0.63 31.69 -15.87
C GLU A 80 1.16 30.67 -14.86
N VAL A 81 2.11 31.11 -14.03
CA VAL A 81 2.73 30.26 -12.99
C VAL A 81 2.29 30.76 -11.63
N THR A 82 1.75 29.89 -10.81
CA THR A 82 1.29 30.20 -9.45
C THR A 82 2.44 30.13 -8.44
N ASN A 83 2.27 30.78 -7.29
CA ASN A 83 3.23 30.66 -6.19
C ASN A 83 3.34 29.23 -5.70
N GLU A 84 2.20 28.55 -5.56
CA GLU A 84 2.10 27.18 -5.12
C GLU A 84 2.91 26.22 -6.00
N GLN A 85 2.79 26.34 -7.34
CA GLN A 85 3.59 25.54 -8.27
C GLN A 85 5.10 25.74 -8.11
N LEU A 86 5.53 26.98 -7.86
CA LEU A 86 6.94 27.29 -7.66
C LEU A 86 7.45 26.78 -6.30
N GLU A 87 6.64 26.90 -5.25
CA GLU A 87 6.94 26.43 -3.91
C GLU A 87 7.08 24.91 -3.88
N ASP A 88 6.10 24.18 -4.42
CA ASP A 88 6.14 22.72 -4.56
C ASP A 88 7.36 22.28 -5.37
N GLY A 89 7.65 22.99 -6.47
CA GLY A 89 8.83 22.72 -7.30
C GLY A 89 10.15 22.87 -6.53
N MET A 90 10.25 23.82 -5.62
CA MET A 90 11.44 24.00 -4.76
C MET A 90 11.59 22.83 -3.77
N PHE A 91 10.51 22.39 -3.11
CA PHE A 91 10.56 21.28 -2.16
C PHE A 91 10.87 19.97 -2.85
N ARG A 92 10.24 19.69 -4.01
CA ARG A 92 10.54 18.52 -4.83
C ARG A 92 12.00 18.52 -5.30
N GLY A 93 12.50 19.65 -5.81
CA GLY A 93 13.89 19.76 -6.23
C GLY A 93 14.91 19.52 -5.11
N LEU A 94 14.56 19.84 -3.86
CA LEU A 94 15.39 19.50 -2.70
C LEU A 94 15.43 17.96 -2.50
N MET A 95 14.29 17.29 -2.58
CA MET A 95 14.22 15.83 -2.45
C MET A 95 14.90 15.11 -3.62
N ASP A 96 14.70 15.60 -4.85
CA ASP A 96 15.34 15.08 -6.06
C ASP A 96 16.88 15.15 -5.99
N SER A 97 17.43 16.12 -5.24
CA SER A 97 18.88 16.24 -5.04
C SER A 97 19.51 15.08 -4.25
N LEU A 98 18.70 14.22 -3.62
CA LEU A 98 19.19 13.05 -2.89
C LEU A 98 19.58 11.89 -3.83
N ASP A 99 19.21 11.95 -5.12
CA ASP A 99 19.39 10.88 -6.11
C ASP A 99 18.83 9.52 -5.63
N ASP A 100 17.72 9.60 -4.86
CA ASP A 100 16.98 8.46 -4.32
C ASP A 100 15.54 8.48 -4.86
N PRO A 101 15.16 7.57 -5.78
CA PRO A 101 13.84 7.57 -6.39
C PRO A 101 12.70 7.23 -5.42
N TYR A 102 13.03 6.89 -4.18
CA TYR A 102 12.04 6.53 -3.14
C TYR A 102 11.81 7.66 -2.14
N SER A 103 12.65 8.71 -2.19
CA SER A 103 12.53 9.88 -1.31
C SER A 103 11.83 11.02 -2.05
N GLU A 104 10.67 11.42 -1.56
CA GLU A 104 9.75 12.33 -2.26
C GLU A 104 9.12 13.34 -1.30
N TYR A 105 8.75 14.51 -1.83
CA TYR A 105 7.87 15.48 -1.17
C TYR A 105 6.42 15.26 -1.60
N TYR A 106 5.51 15.35 -0.66
CA TYR A 106 4.06 15.22 -0.85
C TYR A 106 3.35 16.47 -0.38
N THR A 107 2.49 17.04 -1.21
CA THR A 107 1.48 18.02 -0.78
C THR A 107 0.49 17.35 0.18
N ALA A 108 -0.34 18.14 0.85
CA ALA A 108 -1.38 17.62 1.74
C ALA A 108 -2.37 16.69 1.00
N GLU A 109 -2.72 17.01 -0.23
CA GLU A 109 -3.60 16.20 -1.08
C GLU A 109 -2.93 14.87 -1.46
N GLU A 110 -1.68 14.91 -1.90
CA GLU A 110 -0.92 13.71 -2.26
C GLU A 110 -0.66 12.80 -1.06
N LEU A 111 -0.41 13.38 0.14
CA LEU A 111 -0.27 12.61 1.37
C LEU A 111 -1.57 11.89 1.73
N ASN A 112 -2.72 12.57 1.59
CA ASN A 112 -4.02 11.94 1.82
C ASN A 112 -4.25 10.77 0.85
N ALA A 113 -3.96 10.96 -0.43
CA ALA A 113 -4.09 9.91 -1.44
C ALA A 113 -3.17 8.71 -1.14
N LEU A 114 -1.92 8.96 -0.74
CA LEU A 114 -0.97 7.92 -0.32
C LEU A 114 -1.46 7.17 0.93
N THR A 115 -2.07 7.89 1.88
CA THR A 115 -2.63 7.30 3.11
C THR A 115 -3.81 6.38 2.79
N GLU A 116 -4.75 6.82 1.94
CA GLU A 116 -5.86 5.99 1.47
C GLU A 116 -5.35 4.73 0.77
N GLN A 117 -4.37 4.87 -0.13
CA GLN A 117 -3.76 3.74 -0.82
C GLN A 117 -3.13 2.77 0.18
N THR A 118 -2.31 3.24 1.13
CA THR A 118 -1.64 2.38 2.12
C THR A 118 -2.62 1.66 3.05
N GLN A 119 -3.74 2.31 3.36
CA GLN A 119 -4.81 1.67 4.13
C GLN A 119 -5.56 0.63 3.31
N GLY A 120 -5.57 0.75 1.99
CA GLY A 120 -6.42 -0.04 1.10
C GLY A 120 -7.90 0.31 1.25
N ILE A 121 -8.20 1.53 1.74
CA ILE A 121 -9.56 2.01 2.00
C ILE A 121 -9.75 3.32 1.26
N TYR A 122 -10.82 3.42 0.51
CA TYR A 122 -11.22 4.67 -0.13
C TYR A 122 -12.74 4.84 -0.11
N TYR A 123 -13.17 6.08 -0.28
CA TYR A 123 -14.57 6.43 -0.28
C TYR A 123 -15.04 6.72 -1.71
N GLY A 124 -15.97 5.93 -2.22
CA GLY A 124 -16.42 6.03 -3.60
C GLY A 124 -17.42 4.95 -3.97
N ILE A 125 -17.48 4.63 -5.26
CA ILE A 125 -18.48 3.71 -5.81
C ILE A 125 -18.01 2.24 -5.88
N GLY A 126 -16.72 1.95 -5.70
CA GLY A 126 -16.17 0.59 -5.79
C GLY A 126 -16.05 0.08 -7.23
N ALA A 127 -15.50 0.92 -8.09
CA ALA A 127 -15.17 0.56 -9.47
C ALA A 127 -13.72 0.91 -9.80
N TYR A 128 -13.06 0.05 -10.59
CA TYR A 128 -11.78 0.35 -11.21
C TYR A 128 -12.03 1.18 -12.45
N VAL A 129 -11.33 2.31 -12.58
CA VAL A 129 -11.48 3.23 -13.70
C VAL A 129 -10.16 3.38 -14.42
N SER A 130 -10.18 3.35 -15.74
CA SER A 130 -9.05 3.59 -16.62
C SER A 130 -9.47 4.54 -17.75
N MET A 131 -8.50 5.13 -18.46
CA MET A 131 -8.83 5.87 -19.68
C MET A 131 -9.00 4.90 -20.83
N ASP A 132 -10.12 5.06 -21.56
CA ASP A 132 -10.35 4.32 -22.79
C ASP A 132 -9.50 4.89 -23.93
N SER A 133 -8.72 4.03 -24.59
CA SER A 133 -7.76 4.45 -25.62
C SER A 133 -8.41 4.95 -26.94
N GLU A 134 -9.66 4.58 -27.20
CA GLU A 134 -10.37 4.97 -28.40
C GLU A 134 -11.11 6.30 -28.23
N THR A 135 -11.79 6.46 -27.11
CA THR A 135 -12.64 7.64 -26.83
C THR A 135 -11.92 8.71 -26.00
N ASN A 136 -10.82 8.36 -25.33
CA ASN A 136 -10.13 9.18 -24.35
C ASN A 136 -11.05 9.68 -23.23
N LEU A 137 -12.03 8.84 -22.83
CA LEU A 137 -12.94 9.06 -21.72
C LEU A 137 -12.65 8.04 -20.60
N PRO A 138 -13.03 8.33 -19.35
CA PRO A 138 -12.95 7.36 -18.26
C PRO A 138 -13.85 6.16 -18.54
N LYS A 139 -13.31 4.95 -18.34
CA LYS A 139 -13.99 3.68 -18.56
C LYS A 139 -13.89 2.82 -17.31
N ILE A 140 -14.98 2.20 -16.91
CA ILE A 140 -14.97 1.18 -15.88
C ILE A 140 -14.25 -0.05 -16.42
N SER A 141 -13.11 -0.42 -15.83
CA SER A 141 -12.35 -1.62 -16.18
C SER A 141 -12.78 -2.83 -15.35
N GLY A 142 -13.43 -2.60 -14.21
CA GLY A 142 -13.98 -3.64 -13.34
C GLY A 142 -14.78 -3.04 -12.19
N VAL A 143 -15.59 -3.87 -11.54
CA VAL A 143 -16.41 -3.50 -10.38
C VAL A 143 -16.07 -4.43 -9.24
N ILE A 144 -15.94 -3.89 -8.05
CA ILE A 144 -15.67 -4.67 -6.83
C ILE A 144 -16.97 -5.33 -6.39
N GLU A 145 -16.94 -6.64 -6.16
CA GLU A 145 -18.09 -7.42 -5.71
C GLU A 145 -18.59 -6.91 -4.33
N GLY A 146 -19.91 -6.72 -4.22
CA GLY A 146 -20.53 -6.19 -3.00
C GLY A 146 -20.34 -4.68 -2.79
N ALA A 147 -19.66 -3.97 -3.70
CA ALA A 147 -19.55 -2.52 -3.64
C ALA A 147 -20.74 -1.81 -4.32
N PRO A 148 -21.01 -0.53 -4.03
CA PRO A 148 -22.17 0.20 -4.54
C PRO A 148 -22.34 0.17 -6.08
N ALA A 149 -21.23 0.22 -6.81
CA ALA A 149 -21.26 0.14 -8.28
C ALA A 149 -21.85 -1.20 -8.80
N ALA A 150 -21.61 -2.30 -8.07
CA ALA A 150 -22.16 -3.61 -8.40
C ALA A 150 -23.68 -3.65 -8.14
N GLU A 151 -24.16 -3.00 -7.09
CA GLU A 151 -25.58 -2.98 -6.71
C GLU A 151 -26.45 -2.25 -7.75
N VAL A 152 -25.89 -1.27 -8.45
CA VAL A 152 -26.58 -0.49 -9.49
C VAL A 152 -26.28 -0.98 -10.92
N ASP A 153 -25.72 -2.20 -11.07
CA ASP A 153 -25.43 -2.86 -12.34
C ASP A 153 -24.45 -2.08 -13.24
N LEU A 154 -23.49 -1.34 -12.67
CA LEU A 154 -22.35 -0.85 -13.42
C LEU A 154 -21.45 -2.03 -13.81
N ARG A 155 -20.85 -1.97 -15.00
CA ARG A 155 -20.12 -3.10 -15.58
C ARG A 155 -18.79 -2.67 -16.19
N ALA A 156 -17.90 -3.64 -16.34
CA ALA A 156 -16.70 -3.43 -17.14
C ALA A 156 -17.06 -3.00 -18.59
N ASN A 157 -16.28 -2.07 -19.11
CA ASN A 157 -16.43 -1.38 -20.39
C ASN A 157 -17.55 -0.32 -20.45
N ASP A 158 -18.19 0.03 -19.34
CA ASP A 158 -19.02 1.23 -19.27
C ASP A 158 -18.14 2.48 -19.37
N ILE A 159 -18.45 3.39 -20.30
CA ILE A 159 -17.77 4.68 -20.43
C ILE A 159 -18.51 5.70 -19.57
N ILE A 160 -17.80 6.40 -18.70
CA ILE A 160 -18.35 7.46 -17.85
C ILE A 160 -18.29 8.77 -18.67
N TYR A 161 -19.42 9.20 -19.19
CA TYR A 161 -19.52 10.38 -20.05
C TYR A 161 -19.67 11.68 -19.26
N GLU A 162 -20.47 11.64 -18.17
CA GLU A 162 -20.64 12.77 -17.23
C GLU A 162 -20.67 12.28 -15.79
N VAL A 163 -20.25 13.13 -14.87
CA VAL A 163 -20.35 12.98 -13.42
C VAL A 163 -21.06 14.22 -12.87
N ASP A 164 -22.21 14.04 -12.20
CA ASP A 164 -23.07 15.13 -11.68
C ASP A 164 -23.42 16.19 -12.75
N GLY A 165 -23.60 15.76 -14.01
CA GLY A 165 -23.86 16.62 -15.16
C GLY A 165 -22.64 17.35 -15.73
N GLU A 166 -21.47 17.13 -15.17
CA GLU A 166 -20.20 17.65 -15.70
C GLU A 166 -19.54 16.66 -16.64
N SER A 167 -19.20 17.09 -17.87
CA SER A 167 -18.56 16.24 -18.85
C SER A 167 -17.16 15.80 -18.44
N THR A 168 -16.82 14.54 -18.66
CA THR A 168 -15.48 13.98 -18.44
C THR A 168 -14.54 14.19 -19.63
N ALA A 169 -15.04 14.72 -20.74
CA ALA A 169 -14.23 14.93 -21.94
C ALA A 169 -13.11 15.96 -21.70
N GLY A 170 -11.88 15.54 -22.02
CA GLY A 170 -10.68 16.37 -21.84
C GLY A 170 -10.12 16.38 -20.41
N LYS A 171 -10.76 15.67 -19.46
CA LYS A 171 -10.23 15.50 -18.11
C LYS A 171 -9.19 14.38 -18.08
N THR A 172 -8.23 14.51 -17.20
CA THR A 172 -7.32 13.41 -16.84
C THR A 172 -8.07 12.36 -16.02
N LEU A 173 -7.51 11.16 -15.90
CA LEU A 173 -8.07 10.10 -15.06
C LEU A 173 -8.25 10.56 -13.60
N THR A 174 -7.24 11.25 -13.05
CA THR A 174 -7.27 11.77 -11.68
C THR A 174 -8.41 12.76 -11.48
N GLU A 175 -8.59 13.72 -12.38
CA GLU A 175 -9.70 14.69 -12.32
C GLU A 175 -11.06 14.00 -12.41
N ALA A 176 -11.23 13.02 -13.29
CA ALA A 176 -12.49 12.29 -13.41
C ALA A 176 -12.78 11.43 -12.15
N VAL A 177 -11.76 10.76 -11.62
CA VAL A 177 -11.89 9.95 -10.39
C VAL A 177 -12.20 10.83 -9.17
N SER A 178 -11.63 12.04 -9.08
CA SER A 178 -11.93 12.97 -7.98
C SER A 178 -13.39 13.43 -7.95
N LEU A 179 -14.04 13.55 -9.11
CA LEU A 179 -15.49 13.82 -9.18
C LEU A 179 -16.35 12.64 -8.71
N ILE A 180 -15.90 11.41 -8.99
CA ILE A 180 -16.63 10.19 -8.62
C ILE A 180 -16.49 9.90 -7.12
N ARG A 181 -15.31 10.14 -6.53
CA ARG A 181 -15.05 10.00 -5.09
C ARG A 181 -15.81 11.04 -4.28
N GLY A 182 -15.94 10.82 -2.97
CA GLY A 182 -16.55 11.76 -2.04
C GLY A 182 -16.91 11.11 -0.72
N GLU A 183 -17.51 11.87 0.19
CA GLU A 183 -17.86 11.42 1.53
C GLU A 183 -18.84 10.23 1.51
N GLU A 184 -18.65 9.31 2.44
CA GLU A 184 -19.55 8.16 2.65
C GLU A 184 -21.00 8.60 2.85
N GLY A 185 -21.94 7.89 2.22
CA GLY A 185 -23.37 8.18 2.29
C GLY A 185 -23.83 9.32 1.37
N THR A 186 -22.92 9.99 0.65
CA THR A 186 -23.30 10.92 -0.42
C THR A 186 -23.56 10.17 -1.73
N THR A 187 -24.27 10.77 -2.68
CA THR A 187 -24.54 10.18 -3.98
C THR A 187 -23.77 10.87 -5.09
N VAL A 188 -23.53 10.14 -6.19
CA VAL A 188 -23.01 10.67 -7.44
C VAL A 188 -23.90 10.21 -8.59
N ASP A 189 -24.24 11.12 -9.49
CA ASP A 189 -25.01 10.81 -10.69
C ASP A 189 -24.07 10.62 -11.87
N LEU A 190 -24.10 9.42 -12.48
CA LEU A 190 -23.26 9.08 -13.64
C LEU A 190 -24.10 8.97 -14.89
N THR A 191 -23.65 9.61 -15.97
CA THR A 191 -24.13 9.37 -17.33
C THR A 191 -23.18 8.39 -18.02
N ILE A 192 -23.67 7.21 -18.34
CA ILE A 192 -22.90 6.08 -18.84
C ILE A 192 -23.21 5.81 -20.31
N VAL A 193 -22.18 5.56 -21.10
CA VAL A 193 -22.30 4.98 -22.45
C VAL A 193 -21.94 3.50 -22.38
N ARG A 194 -22.90 2.64 -22.66
CA ARG A 194 -22.72 1.17 -22.67
C ARG A 194 -22.92 0.61 -24.06
N GLN A 195 -22.02 -0.24 -24.51
CA GLN A 195 -22.14 -0.90 -25.81
C GLN A 195 -23.42 -1.74 -25.86
N GLY A 196 -24.22 -1.50 -26.90
CA GLY A 196 -25.51 -2.20 -27.11
C GLY A 196 -26.71 -1.57 -26.41
N ALA A 197 -26.52 -0.56 -25.56
CA ALA A 197 -27.59 0.30 -25.08
C ALA A 197 -27.89 1.37 -26.17
N GLY A 198 -29.16 1.60 -26.50
CA GLY A 198 -29.54 2.58 -27.53
C GLY A 198 -29.39 4.03 -27.13
N ASP A 199 -29.39 4.30 -25.81
CA ASP A 199 -29.34 5.63 -25.21
C ASP A 199 -28.35 5.67 -24.02
N TYR A 200 -28.07 6.88 -23.49
CA TYR A 200 -27.33 7.06 -22.27
C TYR A 200 -28.06 6.40 -21.09
N LEU A 201 -27.27 5.75 -20.23
CA LEU A 201 -27.78 5.23 -18.94
C LEU A 201 -27.48 6.27 -17.86
N HIS A 202 -28.49 6.65 -17.10
CA HIS A 202 -28.33 7.52 -15.94
C HIS A 202 -28.41 6.66 -14.69
N VAL A 203 -27.33 6.68 -13.89
CA VAL A 203 -27.17 5.81 -12.73
C VAL A 203 -26.75 6.67 -11.55
N THR A 204 -27.54 6.67 -10.47
CA THR A 204 -27.19 7.28 -9.20
C THR A 204 -26.55 6.21 -8.32
N VAL A 205 -25.36 6.49 -7.81
CA VAL A 205 -24.61 5.57 -6.94
C VAL A 205 -24.36 6.23 -5.60
N GLU A 206 -24.66 5.55 -4.49
CA GLU A 206 -24.28 5.99 -3.16
C GLU A 206 -22.79 5.67 -2.94
N ARG A 207 -22.03 6.66 -2.45
CA ARG A 207 -20.64 6.46 -2.10
C ARG A 207 -20.54 5.74 -0.75
N ALA A 208 -19.68 4.75 -0.68
CA ALA A 208 -19.44 3.99 0.55
C ALA A 208 -17.93 3.85 0.81
N LYS A 209 -17.61 3.43 2.03
CA LYS A 209 -16.28 2.90 2.35
C LYS A 209 -16.05 1.63 1.53
N VAL A 210 -15.05 1.62 0.69
CA VAL A 210 -14.67 0.47 -0.13
C VAL A 210 -13.27 0.00 0.28
N GLU A 211 -13.14 -1.30 0.50
CA GLU A 211 -11.85 -1.94 0.76
C GLU A 211 -11.29 -2.55 -0.52
N SER A 212 -10.01 -2.26 -0.82
CA SER A 212 -9.31 -2.88 -1.94
C SER A 212 -9.22 -4.39 -1.74
N PRO A 213 -9.61 -5.23 -2.71
CA PRO A 213 -9.41 -6.67 -2.62
C PRO A 213 -7.94 -7.00 -2.91
N THR A 214 -7.13 -7.05 -1.85
CA THR A 214 -5.69 -7.31 -1.92
C THR A 214 -5.32 -8.78 -1.80
N VAL A 215 -6.28 -9.65 -1.44
CA VAL A 215 -6.07 -11.09 -1.30
C VAL A 215 -7.10 -11.84 -2.15
N LYS A 216 -6.60 -12.79 -2.95
CA LYS A 216 -7.42 -13.77 -3.67
C LYS A 216 -7.06 -15.16 -3.20
N TYR A 217 -8.02 -16.06 -3.11
CA TYR A 217 -7.76 -17.42 -2.68
C TYR A 217 -8.73 -18.41 -3.32
N GLU A 218 -8.26 -19.64 -3.49
CA GLU A 218 -9.05 -20.76 -3.95
C GLU A 218 -8.46 -22.09 -3.48
N MET A 219 -9.29 -23.14 -3.49
CA MET A 219 -8.81 -24.50 -3.37
C MET A 219 -8.56 -25.06 -4.78
N LEU A 220 -7.35 -25.53 -4.99
CA LEU A 220 -6.95 -26.23 -6.20
C LEU A 220 -7.21 -27.74 -6.06
N ASP A 221 -6.84 -28.50 -7.10
CA ASP A 221 -6.87 -29.96 -7.06
C ASP A 221 -5.88 -30.54 -6.03
N ASP A 222 -6.08 -31.79 -5.64
CA ASP A 222 -5.19 -32.51 -4.73
C ASP A 222 -5.06 -31.88 -3.31
N ASP A 223 -6.09 -31.21 -2.80
CA ASP A 223 -6.12 -30.53 -1.49
C ASP A 223 -5.06 -29.43 -1.34
N MET A 224 -4.58 -28.86 -2.44
CA MET A 224 -3.71 -27.70 -2.47
C MET A 224 -4.53 -26.41 -2.39
N ALA A 225 -4.11 -25.45 -1.55
CA ALA A 225 -4.65 -24.10 -1.52
C ALA A 225 -3.77 -23.14 -2.28
N TYR A 226 -4.39 -22.16 -2.90
CA TYR A 226 -3.73 -21.01 -3.52
C TYR A 226 -4.20 -19.73 -2.83
N ILE A 227 -3.25 -18.88 -2.43
CA ILE A 227 -3.51 -17.53 -1.92
C ILE A 227 -2.58 -16.58 -2.65
N GLN A 228 -3.16 -15.57 -3.33
CA GLN A 228 -2.42 -14.46 -3.91
C GLN A 228 -2.54 -13.23 -3.02
N ILE A 229 -1.42 -12.59 -2.71
CA ILE A 229 -1.37 -11.26 -2.09
C ILE A 229 -0.94 -10.28 -3.19
N VAL A 230 -1.83 -9.35 -3.54
CA VAL A 230 -1.60 -8.37 -4.61
C VAL A 230 -0.76 -7.19 -4.12
N GLU A 231 -1.01 -6.74 -2.88
CA GLU A 231 -0.31 -5.64 -2.22
C GLU A 231 -0.42 -5.79 -0.70
N PHE A 232 0.50 -5.20 0.07
CA PHE A 232 0.49 -5.23 1.53
C PHE A 232 -0.08 -3.93 2.12
N ASP A 233 -1.40 -3.78 2.04
CA ASP A 233 -2.14 -2.69 2.68
C ASP A 233 -2.59 -3.09 4.09
N ASP A 234 -3.14 -2.14 4.86
CA ASP A 234 -3.65 -2.47 6.19
C ASP A 234 -4.80 -3.46 6.15
N VAL A 235 -5.68 -3.38 5.13
CA VAL A 235 -6.80 -4.33 4.93
C VAL A 235 -6.32 -5.75 4.58
N THR A 236 -5.13 -5.89 4.02
CA THR A 236 -4.55 -7.19 3.63
C THR A 236 -4.40 -8.13 4.81
N ILE A 237 -4.19 -7.58 6.03
CA ILE A 237 -4.00 -8.36 7.25
C ILE A 237 -5.24 -9.22 7.55
N ASP A 238 -6.41 -8.60 7.51
CA ASP A 238 -7.66 -9.27 7.82
C ASP A 238 -8.09 -10.16 6.65
N GLN A 239 -7.98 -9.68 5.40
CA GLN A 239 -8.27 -10.48 4.21
C GLN A 239 -7.41 -11.74 4.13
N PHE A 240 -6.10 -11.65 4.41
CA PHE A 240 -5.21 -12.82 4.44
C PHE A 240 -5.56 -13.77 5.60
N THR A 241 -5.94 -13.22 6.75
CA THR A 241 -6.35 -14.01 7.92
C THR A 241 -7.57 -14.85 7.59
N ASP A 242 -8.58 -14.25 6.97
CA ASP A 242 -9.83 -14.91 6.60
C ASP A 242 -9.61 -15.92 5.47
N ALA A 243 -8.81 -15.57 4.47
CA ALA A 243 -8.42 -16.48 3.38
C ALA A 243 -7.73 -17.72 3.93
N LEU A 244 -6.70 -17.54 4.77
CA LEU A 244 -5.95 -18.63 5.38
C LEU A 244 -6.84 -19.51 6.27
N ALA A 245 -7.75 -18.92 7.05
CA ALA A 245 -8.71 -19.65 7.88
C ALA A 245 -9.68 -20.46 7.01
N THR A 246 -10.15 -19.90 5.90
CA THR A 246 -11.07 -20.55 4.96
C THR A 246 -10.43 -21.77 4.30
N VAL A 247 -9.21 -21.63 3.75
CA VAL A 247 -8.54 -22.77 3.08
C VAL A 247 -8.10 -23.84 4.08
N LYS A 248 -7.72 -23.47 5.32
CA LYS A 248 -7.50 -24.43 6.43
C LYS A 248 -8.79 -25.17 6.77
N GLY A 249 -9.92 -24.46 6.88
CA GLY A 249 -11.24 -25.05 7.13
C GLY A 249 -11.70 -25.98 6.00
N SER A 250 -11.26 -25.77 4.78
CA SER A 250 -11.52 -26.60 3.60
C SER A 250 -10.60 -27.84 3.53
N GLY A 251 -9.66 -27.98 4.48
CA GLY A 251 -8.83 -29.17 4.59
C GLY A 251 -7.57 -29.15 3.72
N MET A 252 -7.00 -27.98 3.44
CA MET A 252 -5.76 -27.86 2.68
C MET A 252 -4.64 -28.72 3.29
N LYS A 253 -3.85 -29.34 2.43
CA LYS A 253 -2.66 -30.14 2.80
C LYS A 253 -1.36 -29.52 2.31
N GLY A 254 -1.44 -28.45 1.49
CA GLY A 254 -0.32 -27.66 1.02
C GLY A 254 -0.80 -26.28 0.58
N LEU A 255 0.09 -25.29 0.61
CA LEU A 255 -0.21 -23.90 0.26
C LEU A 255 0.73 -23.40 -0.82
N ILE A 256 0.16 -22.80 -1.87
CA ILE A 256 0.88 -21.93 -2.82
C ILE A 256 0.55 -20.48 -2.43
N LEU A 257 1.57 -19.71 -2.06
CA LEU A 257 1.47 -18.29 -1.79
C LEU A 257 2.03 -17.53 -2.98
N ASP A 258 1.20 -16.76 -3.68
CA ASP A 258 1.61 -16.00 -4.87
C ASP A 258 1.88 -14.54 -4.52
N LEU A 259 3.14 -14.13 -4.67
CA LEU A 259 3.63 -12.77 -4.48
C LEU A 259 4.08 -12.13 -5.81
N ARG A 260 3.86 -12.79 -6.95
CA ARG A 260 4.20 -12.23 -8.26
C ARG A 260 3.44 -10.94 -8.52
N GLY A 261 4.14 -9.94 -9.08
CA GLY A 261 3.56 -8.63 -9.36
C GLY A 261 3.27 -7.78 -8.12
N ASN A 262 3.56 -8.26 -6.91
CA ASN A 262 3.31 -7.53 -5.67
C ASN A 262 4.46 -6.56 -5.34
N PRO A 263 4.26 -5.23 -5.41
CA PRO A 263 5.31 -4.22 -5.19
C PRO A 263 5.71 -4.05 -3.71
N GLY A 264 5.02 -4.74 -2.82
CA GLY A 264 5.21 -4.62 -1.38
C GLY A 264 4.09 -3.86 -0.68
N GLY A 265 4.43 -2.89 0.15
CA GLY A 265 3.51 -2.07 0.93
C GLY A 265 3.94 -1.93 2.40
N SER A 266 2.99 -2.01 3.32
CA SER A 266 3.17 -1.78 4.75
C SER A 266 4.07 -2.82 5.40
N LEU A 267 5.12 -2.34 6.11
CA LEU A 267 5.98 -3.19 6.94
C LEU A 267 5.19 -3.84 8.08
N ASP A 268 4.22 -3.13 8.69
CA ASP A 268 3.37 -3.71 9.74
C ASP A 268 2.51 -4.84 9.17
N ALA A 269 1.92 -4.65 8.00
CA ALA A 269 1.09 -5.65 7.35
C ALA A 269 1.88 -6.95 7.08
N VAL A 270 3.05 -6.86 6.46
CA VAL A 270 3.86 -8.05 6.17
C VAL A 270 4.35 -8.75 7.43
N VAL A 271 4.74 -8.00 8.47
CA VAL A 271 5.15 -8.58 9.77
C VAL A 271 3.99 -9.34 10.42
N ARG A 272 2.77 -8.79 10.40
CA ARG A 272 1.57 -9.45 10.97
C ARG A 272 1.15 -10.68 10.17
N ILE A 273 1.29 -10.65 8.84
CA ILE A 273 1.06 -11.81 7.97
C ILE A 273 2.13 -12.89 8.19
N ALA A 274 3.41 -12.49 8.24
CA ALA A 274 4.51 -13.41 8.52
C ALA A 274 4.34 -14.17 9.84
N ARG A 275 3.81 -13.52 10.89
CA ARG A 275 3.50 -14.17 12.18
C ARG A 275 2.47 -15.30 12.10
N LYS A 276 1.71 -15.40 11.01
CA LYS A 276 0.74 -16.48 10.79
C LYS A 276 1.31 -17.69 10.04
N LEU A 277 2.54 -17.54 9.55
CA LEU A 277 3.21 -18.54 8.73
C LEU A 277 4.51 -19.05 9.38
N LEU A 278 5.30 -18.13 9.99
CA LEU A 278 6.64 -18.42 10.47
C LEU A 278 6.66 -19.07 11.85
N PRO A 279 7.69 -19.86 12.17
CA PRO A 279 7.98 -20.31 13.53
C PRO A 279 8.43 -19.14 14.42
N GLU A 280 8.69 -19.42 15.71
CA GLU A 280 9.28 -18.43 16.61
C GLU A 280 10.66 -17.99 16.12
N GLY A 281 10.87 -16.66 16.07
CA GLY A 281 12.15 -16.08 15.70
C GLY A 281 12.05 -14.72 15.03
N LEU A 282 13.13 -14.32 14.38
CA LEU A 282 13.26 -13.03 13.70
C LEU A 282 12.58 -13.08 12.32
N ILE A 283 11.71 -12.11 12.01
CA ILE A 283 11.10 -11.96 10.67
C ILE A 283 12.01 -11.13 9.77
N VAL A 284 12.39 -9.97 10.26
CA VAL A 284 13.20 -8.98 9.56
C VAL A 284 13.83 -8.05 10.60
N TYR A 285 14.97 -7.47 10.32
CA TYR A 285 15.46 -6.33 11.08
C TYR A 285 15.84 -5.18 10.16
N THR A 286 15.71 -3.96 10.70
CA THR A 286 16.16 -2.74 10.01
C THR A 286 17.38 -2.17 10.73
N GLU A 287 18.25 -1.50 9.97
CA GLU A 287 19.41 -0.79 10.50
C GLU A 287 19.44 0.62 9.91
N ASP A 288 19.45 1.64 10.78
CA ASP A 288 19.47 3.04 10.39
C ASP A 288 20.90 3.56 10.13
N LYS A 289 21.02 4.82 9.71
CA LYS A 289 22.30 5.49 9.43
C LYS A 289 23.25 5.50 10.61
N ALA A 290 22.75 5.41 11.85
CA ALA A 290 23.56 5.38 13.07
C ALA A 290 23.96 3.95 13.48
N GLY A 291 23.54 2.93 12.74
CA GLY A 291 23.75 1.51 13.05
C GLY A 291 22.79 0.98 14.11
N LYS A 292 21.70 1.72 14.41
CA LYS A 292 20.70 1.23 15.34
C LYS A 292 19.82 0.21 14.67
N ARG A 293 19.80 -1.00 15.23
CA ARG A 293 19.00 -2.12 14.78
C ARG A 293 17.63 -2.13 15.46
N THR A 294 16.57 -2.36 14.65
CA THR A 294 15.20 -2.62 15.12
C THR A 294 14.77 -3.98 14.60
N GLU A 295 14.31 -4.86 15.49
CA GLU A 295 13.94 -6.24 15.16
C GLU A 295 12.42 -6.42 15.17
N TYR A 296 11.91 -7.17 14.20
CA TYR A 296 10.53 -7.60 14.10
C TYR A 296 10.48 -9.12 14.20
N THR A 297 9.76 -9.63 15.19
CA THR A 297 9.79 -11.05 15.55
C THR A 297 8.44 -11.72 15.47
N CYS A 298 8.46 -13.05 15.31
CA CYS A 298 7.33 -13.95 15.42
C CYS A 298 7.42 -14.71 16.74
N ASP A 299 6.28 -14.92 17.41
CA ASP A 299 6.19 -15.68 18.67
C ASP A 299 5.90 -17.19 18.45
N GLY A 300 5.78 -17.62 17.20
CA GLY A 300 5.60 -19.01 16.80
C GLY A 300 4.32 -19.67 17.29
N LYS A 301 3.29 -18.91 17.69
CA LYS A 301 2.05 -19.52 18.21
C LYS A 301 1.18 -20.19 17.17
N THR A 302 1.27 -19.73 15.92
CA THR A 302 0.42 -20.20 14.81
C THR A 302 1.21 -20.46 13.53
N PRO A 303 2.29 -21.28 13.59
CA PRO A 303 3.09 -21.54 12.40
C PRO A 303 2.24 -22.30 11.36
N LEU A 304 2.62 -22.18 10.10
CA LEU A 304 2.06 -22.99 9.05
C LEU A 304 2.59 -24.43 9.18
N GLU A 305 1.70 -25.40 9.28
CA GLU A 305 2.07 -26.81 9.51
C GLU A 305 2.05 -27.67 8.24
N VAL A 306 1.66 -27.07 7.09
CA VAL A 306 1.62 -27.77 5.80
C VAL A 306 2.75 -27.28 4.89
N PRO A 307 3.19 -28.09 3.91
CA PRO A 307 4.16 -27.64 2.90
C PRO A 307 3.75 -26.34 2.22
N LEU A 308 4.74 -25.49 1.94
CA LEU A 308 4.56 -24.17 1.37
C LEU A 308 5.43 -23.99 0.12
N VAL A 309 4.84 -23.47 -0.94
CA VAL A 309 5.54 -22.94 -2.11
C VAL A 309 5.20 -21.47 -2.25
N VAL A 310 6.18 -20.64 -2.56
CA VAL A 310 5.99 -19.20 -2.78
C VAL A 310 6.36 -18.86 -4.22
N LEU A 311 5.41 -18.30 -4.97
CA LEU A 311 5.66 -17.78 -6.29
C LEU A 311 6.19 -16.34 -6.19
N VAL A 312 7.29 -16.06 -6.87
CA VAL A 312 7.95 -14.75 -6.91
C VAL A 312 8.38 -14.38 -8.32
N ASP A 313 8.44 -13.08 -8.62
CA ASP A 313 8.96 -12.55 -9.89
C ASP A 313 9.74 -11.24 -9.69
N MET A 314 10.24 -10.67 -10.79
CA MET A 314 10.97 -9.42 -10.79
C MET A 314 10.18 -8.20 -10.29
N ASN A 315 8.86 -8.31 -10.12
CA ASN A 315 7.98 -7.28 -9.58
C ASN A 315 7.63 -7.55 -8.11
N SER A 316 8.02 -8.70 -7.55
CA SER A 316 7.94 -8.97 -6.11
C SER A 316 8.96 -8.12 -5.38
N ALA A 317 8.52 -7.08 -4.65
CA ALA A 317 9.42 -6.07 -4.09
C ALA A 317 9.14 -5.79 -2.60
N SER A 318 10.14 -5.24 -1.89
CA SER A 318 9.97 -4.67 -0.53
C SER A 318 9.33 -5.66 0.46
N ALA A 319 8.08 -5.42 0.93
CA ALA A 319 7.37 -6.31 1.85
C ALA A 319 7.25 -7.74 1.33
N SER A 320 7.06 -7.94 0.02
CA SER A 320 7.07 -9.27 -0.61
C SER A 320 8.42 -9.97 -0.40
N GLU A 321 9.51 -9.22 -0.51
CA GLU A 321 10.86 -9.77 -0.31
C GLU A 321 11.17 -10.04 1.18
N ILE A 322 10.58 -9.26 2.10
CA ILE A 322 10.65 -9.56 3.54
C ILE A 322 10.01 -10.91 3.83
N LEU A 323 8.81 -11.16 3.29
CA LEU A 323 8.09 -12.41 3.52
C LEU A 323 8.79 -13.59 2.84
N ALA A 324 9.12 -13.48 1.55
CA ALA A 324 9.80 -14.51 0.79
C ALA A 324 11.17 -14.84 1.39
N GLY A 325 11.96 -13.81 1.75
CA GLY A 325 13.27 -13.97 2.36
C GLY A 325 13.23 -14.65 3.73
N ALA A 326 12.23 -14.32 4.56
CA ALA A 326 12.05 -14.98 5.84
C ALA A 326 11.64 -16.46 5.67
N ILE A 327 10.70 -16.76 4.76
CA ILE A 327 10.27 -18.13 4.45
C ILE A 327 11.47 -18.95 3.96
N GLN A 328 12.28 -18.42 3.05
CA GLN A 328 13.47 -19.10 2.53
C GLN A 328 14.54 -19.29 3.61
N ASP A 329 14.83 -18.27 4.41
CA ASP A 329 15.84 -18.34 5.48
C ASP A 329 15.50 -19.37 6.56
N TYR A 330 14.21 -19.57 6.86
CA TYR A 330 13.75 -20.61 7.77
C TYR A 330 13.63 -21.99 7.11
N GLY A 331 13.69 -22.08 5.78
CA GLY A 331 13.49 -23.33 5.04
C GLY A 331 12.10 -23.94 5.22
N ILE A 332 11.08 -23.11 5.50
CA ILE A 332 9.71 -23.58 5.67
C ILE A 332 8.90 -23.59 4.38
N GLY A 333 9.44 -23.06 3.30
CA GLY A 333 8.82 -23.06 1.97
C GLY A 333 9.87 -23.00 0.87
N THR A 334 9.46 -23.36 -0.34
CA THR A 334 10.28 -23.34 -1.55
C THR A 334 9.84 -22.19 -2.44
N LEU A 335 10.77 -21.31 -2.81
CA LEU A 335 10.50 -20.21 -3.74
C LEU A 335 10.60 -20.71 -5.18
N VAL A 336 9.59 -20.40 -6.00
CA VAL A 336 9.51 -20.73 -7.42
C VAL A 336 9.28 -19.49 -8.25
N GLY A 337 9.97 -19.32 -9.35
CA GLY A 337 9.80 -18.18 -10.25
C GLY A 337 11.11 -17.56 -10.71
N THR A 338 11.23 -16.24 -10.62
CA THR A 338 12.43 -15.49 -11.00
C THR A 338 12.93 -14.62 -9.84
N THR A 339 14.18 -14.13 -9.95
CA THR A 339 14.77 -13.24 -8.96
C THR A 339 13.88 -12.02 -8.71
N THR A 340 13.67 -11.67 -7.44
CA THR A 340 12.84 -10.55 -7.02
C THR A 340 13.49 -9.19 -7.31
N PHE A 341 12.77 -8.09 -7.08
CA PHE A 341 13.15 -6.74 -7.46
C PHE A 341 14.45 -6.23 -6.81
N GLY A 342 14.66 -6.52 -5.53
CA GLY A 342 15.83 -6.02 -4.80
C GLY A 342 15.64 -4.66 -4.13
N LYS A 343 14.47 -4.38 -3.55
CA LYS A 343 14.24 -3.16 -2.76
C LYS A 343 14.45 -3.44 -1.27
N GLY A 344 15.70 -3.38 -0.81
CA GLY A 344 16.12 -3.68 0.57
C GLY A 344 16.23 -2.44 1.49
N ILE A 345 15.41 -1.41 1.27
CA ILE A 345 15.42 -0.13 2.01
C ILE A 345 14.02 0.24 2.49
N VAL A 346 13.97 1.00 3.59
CA VAL A 346 12.73 1.42 4.26
C VAL A 346 12.60 2.92 4.22
N GLN A 347 11.45 3.39 3.77
CA GLN A 347 11.07 4.79 3.80
C GLN A 347 10.20 5.08 5.03
N GLN A 348 10.33 6.29 5.54
CA GLN A 348 9.45 6.84 6.56
C GLN A 348 8.76 8.10 6.03
N ILE A 349 7.45 8.20 6.26
CA ILE A 349 6.69 9.42 6.01
C ILE A 349 6.81 10.31 7.24
N MET A 350 7.23 11.55 7.03
CA MET A 350 7.38 12.59 8.06
C MET A 350 6.46 13.75 7.72
N PRO A 351 5.27 13.85 8.34
CA PRO A 351 4.32 14.92 8.06
C PRO A 351 4.77 16.25 8.67
N PHE A 352 4.44 17.35 7.99
CA PHE A 352 4.60 18.71 8.45
C PHE A 352 3.29 19.31 8.98
N THR A 353 3.37 20.47 9.60
CA THR A 353 2.23 21.11 10.26
C THR A 353 1.22 21.74 9.28
N ASP A 354 1.61 21.96 8.04
CA ASP A 354 0.78 22.44 6.93
C ASP A 354 0.01 21.33 6.21
N GLY A 355 0.23 20.08 6.61
CA GLY A 355 -0.39 18.90 6.02
C GLY A 355 0.46 18.23 4.93
N SER A 356 1.52 18.86 4.47
CA SER A 356 2.48 18.25 3.55
C SER A 356 3.37 17.24 4.27
N ALA A 357 4.17 16.46 3.53
CA ALA A 357 5.09 15.49 4.10
C ALA A 357 6.32 15.26 3.21
N ILE A 358 7.35 14.69 3.81
CA ILE A 358 8.39 13.99 3.07
C ILE A 358 8.30 12.49 3.35
N LYS A 359 8.50 11.69 2.32
CA LYS A 359 8.83 10.27 2.42
C LYS A 359 10.32 10.15 2.16
N ILE A 360 11.08 9.63 3.11
CA ILE A 360 12.54 9.60 3.03
C ILE A 360 13.06 8.22 3.43
N THR A 361 14.08 7.74 2.72
CA THR A 361 14.80 6.52 3.06
C THR A 361 15.61 6.72 4.34
N ILE A 362 15.29 5.94 5.38
CA ILE A 362 15.90 6.07 6.71
C ILE A 362 16.72 4.87 7.14
N SER A 363 16.50 3.69 6.55
CA SER A 363 17.17 2.46 6.95
C SER A 363 17.22 1.43 5.82
N ALA A 364 18.12 0.47 5.96
CA ALA A 364 18.11 -0.77 5.18
C ALA A 364 17.45 -1.88 6.00
N TYR A 365 16.88 -2.88 5.34
CA TYR A 365 16.40 -4.07 6.02
C TYR A 365 17.18 -5.33 5.60
N TYR A 366 17.13 -6.31 6.46
CA TYR A 366 17.87 -7.55 6.35
C TYR A 366 16.97 -8.74 6.70
N THR A 367 17.13 -9.83 5.98
CA THR A 367 16.44 -11.10 6.27
C THR A 367 16.90 -11.69 7.61
N PRO A 368 16.23 -12.72 8.16
CA PRO A 368 16.66 -13.36 9.41
C PRO A 368 18.13 -13.78 9.43
N ASN A 369 18.65 -14.28 8.31
CA ASN A 369 20.06 -14.68 8.17
C ASN A 369 21.02 -13.50 7.91
N GLY A 370 20.53 -12.26 7.93
CA GLY A 370 21.36 -11.05 7.78
C GLY A 370 21.70 -10.71 6.33
N ARG A 371 20.97 -11.24 5.34
CA ARG A 371 21.15 -10.85 3.94
C ARG A 371 20.54 -9.49 3.69
N ASN A 372 21.33 -8.54 3.17
CA ASN A 372 20.79 -7.33 2.56
C ASN A 372 20.50 -7.65 1.08
N ILE A 373 19.28 -7.39 0.67
CA ILE A 373 18.81 -7.73 -0.69
C ILE A 373 18.77 -6.53 -1.63
N HIS A 374 19.17 -5.35 -1.15
CA HIS A 374 19.11 -4.13 -1.95
C HIS A 374 19.99 -4.22 -3.20
N GLY A 375 19.38 -4.00 -4.36
CA GLY A 375 20.05 -4.09 -5.68
C GLY A 375 20.33 -5.52 -6.17
N THR A 376 20.03 -6.56 -5.36
CA THR A 376 20.29 -7.96 -5.73
C THR A 376 19.03 -8.83 -5.80
N GLY A 377 18.02 -8.53 -4.97
CA GLY A 377 16.82 -9.36 -4.85
C GLY A 377 17.07 -10.68 -4.12
N ILE A 378 16.08 -11.55 -4.19
CA ILE A 378 16.09 -12.91 -3.68
C ILE A 378 16.00 -13.87 -4.86
N GLU A 379 16.98 -14.74 -5.00
CA GLU A 379 16.97 -15.79 -6.01
C GLU A 379 15.99 -16.90 -5.57
N PRO A 380 15.10 -17.39 -6.44
CA PRO A 380 14.20 -18.51 -6.12
C PRO A 380 14.99 -19.81 -5.97
N ASP A 381 14.44 -20.76 -5.21
CA ASP A 381 15.02 -22.11 -5.06
C ASP A 381 14.83 -22.94 -6.33
N VAL A 382 13.75 -22.68 -7.06
CA VAL A 382 13.42 -23.28 -8.36
C VAL A 382 13.17 -22.19 -9.38
N GLU A 383 14.12 -22.01 -10.27
CA GLU A 383 14.01 -21.03 -11.36
C GLU A 383 12.96 -21.50 -12.38
N CYS A 384 12.03 -20.59 -12.70
CA CYS A 384 10.99 -20.82 -13.70
C CYS A 384 10.57 -19.47 -14.29
N GLU A 385 10.98 -19.18 -15.52
CA GLU A 385 10.54 -17.99 -16.24
C GLU A 385 9.08 -18.12 -16.67
N PHE A 386 8.35 -17.01 -16.65
CA PHE A 386 6.98 -16.98 -17.14
C PHE A 386 6.94 -17.01 -18.65
N ASP A 387 6.25 -17.99 -19.24
CA ASP A 387 6.04 -18.09 -20.67
C ASP A 387 4.85 -17.23 -21.11
N GLY A 388 5.09 -15.92 -21.21
CA GLY A 388 4.06 -14.96 -21.60
C GLY A 388 3.58 -15.16 -23.05
N GLU A 389 4.44 -15.68 -23.95
CA GLU A 389 4.05 -15.95 -25.33
C GLU A 389 3.02 -17.09 -25.39
N ALA A 390 3.29 -18.20 -24.69
CA ALA A 390 2.36 -19.31 -24.60
C ALA A 390 1.07 -18.92 -23.85
N TYR A 391 1.19 -18.11 -22.79
CA TYR A 391 0.05 -17.69 -21.98
C TYR A 391 -0.91 -16.78 -22.75
N TYR A 392 -0.42 -15.67 -23.36
CA TYR A 392 -1.29 -14.67 -23.98
C TYR A 392 -1.78 -15.02 -25.38
N ASN A 393 -1.10 -15.93 -26.08
CA ASN A 393 -1.47 -16.32 -27.46
C ASN A 393 -2.20 -17.66 -27.54
N SER A 394 -2.45 -18.33 -26.40
CA SER A 394 -3.18 -19.59 -26.33
C SER A 394 -4.69 -19.37 -26.23
N GLU A 395 -5.48 -20.26 -26.87
CA GLU A 395 -6.93 -20.34 -26.65
C GLU A 395 -7.26 -20.89 -25.23
N ASP A 396 -6.32 -21.64 -24.64
CA ASP A 396 -6.39 -22.19 -23.28
C ASP A 396 -5.09 -21.80 -22.53
N PRO A 397 -5.05 -20.60 -21.93
CA PRO A 397 -3.85 -20.05 -21.30
C PRO A 397 -3.43 -20.88 -20.08
N VAL A 398 -2.20 -21.35 -20.06
CA VAL A 398 -1.62 -22.11 -18.95
C VAL A 398 -0.53 -21.27 -18.29
N ASP A 399 -0.68 -21.01 -17.00
CA ASP A 399 0.37 -20.39 -16.18
C ASP A 399 1.44 -21.45 -15.82
N ASN A 400 2.51 -21.47 -16.60
CA ASN A 400 3.60 -22.45 -16.42
C ASN A 400 4.31 -22.34 -15.07
N GLN A 401 4.37 -21.15 -14.46
CA GLN A 401 4.95 -20.98 -13.12
C GLN A 401 4.02 -21.55 -12.05
N LEU A 402 2.71 -21.34 -12.16
CA LEU A 402 1.74 -21.94 -11.24
C LEU A 402 1.73 -23.47 -11.36
N GLU A 403 1.79 -24.02 -12.58
CA GLU A 403 1.91 -25.46 -12.78
C GLU A 403 3.21 -26.01 -12.17
N LYS A 404 4.32 -25.30 -12.30
CA LYS A 404 5.58 -25.67 -11.64
C LYS A 404 5.47 -25.62 -10.12
N ALA A 405 4.81 -24.62 -9.57
CA ALA A 405 4.56 -24.54 -8.13
C ALA A 405 3.70 -25.71 -7.62
N LYS A 406 2.68 -26.12 -8.37
CA LYS A 406 1.85 -27.31 -8.05
C LYS A 406 2.70 -28.60 -8.06
N GLU A 407 3.58 -28.77 -9.05
CA GLU A 407 4.51 -29.90 -9.14
C GLU A 407 5.39 -29.97 -7.88
N VAL A 408 6.08 -28.86 -7.56
CA VAL A 408 6.95 -28.76 -6.39
C VAL A 408 6.19 -29.03 -5.09
N LEU A 409 5.00 -28.40 -4.94
CA LEU A 409 4.19 -28.61 -3.73
C LEU A 409 3.75 -30.05 -3.59
N LYS A 410 3.37 -30.71 -4.68
CA LYS A 410 2.96 -32.12 -4.69
C LYS A 410 4.09 -33.05 -4.24
N ASP A 411 5.33 -32.75 -4.65
CA ASP A 411 6.50 -33.52 -4.20
C ASP A 411 6.77 -33.31 -2.70
N LEU A 412 6.55 -32.12 -2.17
CA LEU A 412 6.69 -31.82 -0.75
C LEU A 412 5.58 -32.42 0.13
N MET A 413 4.43 -32.76 -0.43
CA MET A 413 3.28 -33.38 0.26
C MET A 413 3.39 -34.90 0.38
N GLN A 414 4.33 -35.55 -0.33
CA GLN A 414 4.58 -36.99 -0.28
C GLN A 414 5.43 -37.40 0.91
#